data_da630ffa62b0ad83a4a0f8dcceca4716
#
_entry.id   da630ffa62b0ad83a4a0f8dcceca4716
#
_cell.length_a   1.000
_cell.length_b   1.000
_cell.length_c   1.000
_cell.angle_alpha   90.00
_cell.angle_beta   90.00
_cell.angle_gamma   90.00
#
_symmetry.space_group_name_H-M   'P 1'
#
loop_
_entity.id
_entity.type
_entity.pdbx_description
1 polymer ?
#
loop_
_entity_poly.entity_id
_entity_poly.type
_entity_poly.pdbx_seq_one_letter_code
_entity_poly.pdbx_strand_id
1 'polypeptide(L)'
;MKVLLIEYGGNNKSIFIDMPAALSYPMNMKKYNWGFNTEPEPNLLGRSLICPRGKGLGGSSSINGMVYVRGHPQDFDKWSAQGASSWSFSDVLPYFKKLEACKNKSS
;
A
#
# COMPACT_ATOMS: atom_id res chain seq x y z
N MET A 1 -6.12 -8.51 -29.42
CA MET A 1 -5.95 -9.36 -28.22
C MET A 1 -7.25 -9.38 -27.46
N LYS A 2 -7.75 -10.54 -27.04
CA LYS A 2 -8.95 -10.66 -26.18
C LYS A 2 -8.46 -10.98 -24.76
N VAL A 3 -8.94 -10.23 -23.76
CA VAL A 3 -8.56 -10.39 -22.36
C VAL A 3 -9.81 -10.67 -21.53
N LEU A 4 -9.77 -11.69 -20.68
CA LEU A 4 -10.79 -11.99 -19.70
C LEU A 4 -10.24 -11.62 -18.31
N LEU A 5 -10.93 -10.75 -17.60
CA LEU A 5 -10.65 -10.42 -16.20
C LEU A 5 -11.66 -11.14 -15.30
N ILE A 6 -11.16 -11.97 -14.40
CA ILE A 6 -11.98 -12.67 -13.39
C ILE A 6 -11.75 -12.02 -12.04
N GLU A 7 -12.81 -11.53 -11.42
CA GLU A 7 -12.78 -10.87 -10.12
C GLU A 7 -13.94 -11.37 -9.25
N TYR A 8 -13.67 -11.73 -8.01
CA TYR A 8 -14.69 -12.21 -7.08
C TYR A 8 -15.61 -11.09 -6.59
N GLY A 9 -15.04 -9.92 -6.31
CA GLY A 9 -15.80 -8.75 -5.85
C GLY A 9 -16.47 -7.98 -6.98
N GLY A 10 -17.19 -6.94 -6.61
CA GLY A 10 -17.86 -6.05 -7.57
C GLY A 10 -16.94 -5.00 -8.18
N ASN A 11 -17.54 -4.04 -8.89
CA ASN A 11 -16.82 -2.86 -9.33
C ASN A 11 -16.46 -1.96 -8.14
N ASN A 12 -15.48 -1.06 -8.35
CA ASN A 12 -15.00 -0.10 -7.35
C ASN A 12 -15.68 1.28 -7.44
N LYS A 13 -16.78 1.40 -8.19
CA LYS A 13 -17.54 2.66 -8.31
C LYS A 13 -18.34 2.89 -7.03
N SER A 14 -17.80 3.70 -6.14
CA SER A 14 -18.43 4.01 -4.86
C SER A 14 -17.85 5.29 -4.29
N ILE A 15 -18.68 6.15 -3.75
CA ILE A 15 -18.24 7.36 -3.04
C ILE A 15 -17.25 7.06 -1.92
N PHE A 16 -17.38 5.90 -1.25
CA PHE A 16 -16.46 5.49 -0.19
C PHE A 16 -15.08 5.09 -0.72
N ILE A 17 -14.96 4.71 -1.98
CA ILE A 17 -13.68 4.41 -2.64
C ILE A 17 -13.11 5.66 -3.30
N ASP A 18 -13.97 6.49 -3.91
CA ASP A 18 -13.55 7.65 -4.69
C ASP A 18 -13.16 8.84 -3.80
N MET A 19 -13.69 8.91 -2.58
CA MET A 19 -13.44 10.00 -1.63
C MET A 19 -12.26 9.67 -0.68
N PRO A 20 -11.11 10.34 -0.79
CA PRO A 20 -9.94 10.07 0.05
C PRO A 20 -10.22 10.13 1.57
N ALA A 21 -11.06 11.07 2.01
CA ALA A 21 -11.43 11.21 3.41
C ALA A 21 -12.24 10.02 3.98
N ALA A 22 -12.78 9.18 3.10
CA ALA A 22 -13.58 8.01 3.47
C ALA A 22 -12.75 6.71 3.58
N LEU A 23 -11.42 6.77 3.49
CA LEU A 23 -10.53 5.61 3.37
C LEU A 23 -10.77 4.50 4.40
N SER A 24 -11.17 4.84 5.62
CA SER A 24 -11.45 3.86 6.67
C SER A 24 -12.74 3.06 6.45
N TYR A 25 -13.69 3.58 5.69
CA TYR A 25 -14.96 2.90 5.46
C TYR A 25 -14.79 1.63 4.61
N PRO A 26 -14.24 1.67 3.37
CA PRO A 26 -14.11 0.47 2.56
C PRO A 26 -13.20 -0.58 3.21
N MET A 27 -12.20 -0.19 3.99
CA MET A 27 -11.34 -1.11 4.74
C MET A 27 -12.12 -1.94 5.77
N ASN A 28 -13.24 -1.42 6.30
CA ASN A 28 -14.07 -2.09 7.30
C ASN A 28 -15.38 -2.67 6.74
N MET A 29 -15.66 -2.49 5.45
CA MET A 29 -16.88 -2.99 4.81
C MET A 29 -16.66 -4.37 4.19
N LYS A 30 -17.45 -5.37 4.60
CA LYS A 30 -17.43 -6.73 4.01
C LYS A 30 -17.59 -6.77 2.49
N LYS A 31 -18.20 -5.73 1.92
CA LYS A 31 -18.37 -5.58 0.47
C LYS A 31 -17.02 -5.42 -0.25
N TYR A 32 -16.07 -4.70 0.35
CA TYR A 32 -14.80 -4.30 -0.26
C TYR A 32 -13.58 -4.94 0.39
N ASN A 33 -13.75 -5.66 1.50
CA ASN A 33 -12.68 -6.28 2.25
C ASN A 33 -12.99 -7.77 2.50
N TRP A 34 -11.98 -8.63 2.33
CA TRP A 34 -12.06 -10.05 2.64
C TRP A 34 -12.24 -10.31 4.14
N GLY A 35 -11.76 -9.40 5.00
CA GLY A 35 -11.91 -9.50 6.44
C GLY A 35 -11.00 -10.53 7.10
N PHE A 36 -9.78 -10.72 6.56
CA PHE A 36 -8.81 -11.62 7.15
C PHE A 36 -8.32 -11.10 8.50
N ASN A 37 -8.05 -12.04 9.41
CA ASN A 37 -7.37 -11.79 10.68
C ASN A 37 -6.16 -12.71 10.78
N THR A 38 -5.15 -12.29 11.55
CA THR A 38 -4.06 -13.18 11.91
C THR A 38 -4.54 -14.22 12.93
N GLU A 39 -3.82 -15.33 13.02
CA GLU A 39 -3.89 -16.17 14.23
C GLU A 39 -3.46 -15.35 15.46
N PRO A 40 -3.90 -15.73 16.66
CA PRO A 40 -3.45 -15.10 17.89
C PRO A 40 -1.92 -15.16 18.01
N GLU A 41 -1.30 -14.01 18.21
CA GLU A 41 0.16 -13.89 18.30
C GLU A 41 0.60 -13.85 19.78
N PRO A 42 1.29 -14.88 20.29
CA PRO A 42 1.70 -14.94 21.70
C PRO A 42 2.53 -13.74 22.14
N ASN A 43 3.44 -13.25 21.27
CA ASN A 43 4.29 -12.10 21.56
C ASN A 43 3.54 -10.76 21.57
N LEU A 44 2.28 -10.75 21.16
CA LEU A 44 1.37 -9.62 21.21
C LEU A 44 0.23 -9.83 22.23
N LEU A 45 0.49 -10.56 23.30
CA LEU A 45 -0.49 -10.88 24.35
C LEU A 45 -1.71 -11.64 23.82
N GLY A 46 -1.51 -12.53 22.86
CA GLY A 46 -2.58 -13.33 22.26
C GLY A 46 -3.53 -12.53 21.33
N ARG A 47 -3.16 -11.33 20.91
CA ARG A 47 -4.00 -10.52 20.01
C ARG A 47 -3.99 -11.05 18.59
N SER A 48 -5.16 -11.05 17.96
CA SER A 48 -5.31 -11.16 16.51
C SER A 48 -5.36 -9.76 15.88
N LEU A 49 -4.70 -9.59 14.77
CA LEU A 49 -4.67 -8.34 14.03
C LEU A 49 -5.55 -8.45 12.79
N ILE A 50 -6.32 -7.40 12.51
CA ILE A 50 -7.10 -7.29 11.27
C ILE A 50 -6.14 -7.05 10.11
N CYS A 51 -6.27 -7.87 9.05
CA CYS A 51 -5.47 -7.77 7.82
C CYS A 51 -6.37 -7.41 6.63
N PRO A 52 -6.70 -6.14 6.41
CA PRO A 52 -7.54 -5.73 5.31
C PRO A 52 -6.94 -6.14 3.96
N ARG A 53 -7.74 -6.78 3.12
CA ARG A 53 -7.39 -7.10 1.74
C ARG A 53 -8.58 -6.77 0.85
N GLY A 54 -8.32 -5.98 -0.18
CA GLY A 54 -9.37 -5.52 -1.08
C GLY A 54 -10.00 -6.64 -1.88
N LYS A 55 -11.31 -6.57 -2.01
CA LYS A 55 -12.17 -7.47 -2.76
C LYS A 55 -12.98 -6.67 -3.77
N GLY A 56 -12.68 -6.83 -5.05
CA GLY A 56 -13.28 -6.06 -6.13
C GLY A 56 -12.24 -5.58 -7.14
N LEU A 57 -12.68 -4.92 -8.19
CA LEU A 57 -11.79 -4.33 -9.20
C LEU A 57 -10.79 -3.39 -8.53
N GLY A 58 -9.51 -3.59 -8.82
CA GLY A 58 -8.41 -2.86 -8.18
C GLY A 58 -7.90 -3.52 -6.89
N GLY A 59 -8.63 -4.46 -6.29
CA GLY A 59 -8.20 -5.17 -5.09
C GLY A 59 -7.81 -4.22 -3.96
N SER A 60 -6.67 -4.47 -3.30
CA SER A 60 -6.21 -3.65 -2.18
C SER A 60 -5.82 -2.23 -2.57
N SER A 61 -5.57 -1.93 -3.85
CA SER A 61 -5.34 -0.55 -4.29
C SER A 61 -6.61 0.33 -4.17
N SER A 62 -7.80 -0.27 -4.22
CA SER A 62 -9.07 0.45 -4.05
C SER A 62 -9.42 0.76 -2.59
N ILE A 63 -8.73 0.14 -1.63
CA ILE A 63 -9.00 0.33 -0.19
C ILE A 63 -7.75 0.70 0.61
N ASN A 64 -6.66 1.07 -0.03
CA ASN A 64 -5.42 1.43 0.65
C ASN A 64 -5.51 2.78 1.38
N GLY A 65 -4.55 3.06 2.25
CA GLY A 65 -4.49 4.31 3.01
C GLY A 65 -3.97 5.51 2.22
N MET A 66 -3.66 5.36 0.92
CA MET A 66 -3.19 6.42 0.02
C MET A 66 -1.99 7.22 0.56
N VAL A 67 -1.10 6.54 1.27
CA VAL A 67 0.11 7.16 1.84
C VAL A 67 1.28 6.92 0.90
N TYR A 68 1.95 7.99 0.52
CA TYR A 68 3.23 7.95 -0.17
C TYR A 68 4.30 8.58 0.72
N VAL A 69 5.20 7.76 1.25
CA VAL A 69 6.31 8.18 2.10
C VAL A 69 7.58 7.50 1.63
N ARG A 70 8.64 8.26 1.47
CA ARG A 70 9.98 7.70 1.23
C ARG A 70 10.54 7.19 2.56
N GLY A 71 11.30 6.09 2.50
CA GLY A 71 12.07 5.64 3.66
C GLY A 71 13.07 6.69 4.13
N HIS A 72 13.40 6.65 5.42
CA HIS A 72 14.38 7.59 5.99
C HIS A 72 15.78 7.33 5.38
N PRO A 73 16.55 8.36 5.03
CA PRO A 73 17.88 8.19 4.44
C PRO A 73 18.78 7.21 5.17
N GLN A 74 18.81 7.28 6.51
CA GLN A 74 19.64 6.40 7.34
C GLN A 74 19.25 4.90 7.25
N ASP A 75 18.03 4.56 6.86
CA ASP A 75 17.63 3.16 6.72
C ASP A 75 18.34 2.55 5.50
N PHE A 76 18.40 3.30 4.39
CA PHE A 76 19.13 2.88 3.19
C PHE A 76 20.64 2.82 3.44
N ASP A 77 21.20 3.82 4.14
CA ASP A 77 22.62 3.83 4.48
C ASP A 77 23.00 2.65 5.38
N LYS A 78 22.13 2.27 6.33
CA LYS A 78 22.32 1.05 7.13
C LYS A 78 22.28 -0.22 6.29
N TRP A 79 21.37 -0.31 5.32
CA TRP A 79 21.32 -1.46 4.42
C TRP A 79 22.60 -1.58 3.62
N SER A 80 23.11 -0.47 3.08
CA SER A 80 24.40 -0.44 2.37
C SER A 80 25.55 -0.90 3.27
N ALA A 81 25.60 -0.40 4.50
CA ALA A 81 26.62 -0.81 5.49
C ALA A 81 26.53 -2.29 5.88
N GLN A 82 25.34 -2.90 5.82
CA GLN A 82 25.10 -4.32 6.09
C GLN A 82 25.37 -5.23 4.88
N GLY A 83 25.87 -4.70 3.78
CA GLY A 83 26.27 -5.49 2.62
C GLY A 83 25.37 -5.34 1.40
N ALA A 84 24.28 -4.57 1.47
CA ALA A 84 23.47 -4.22 0.31
C ALA A 84 24.17 -3.10 -0.48
N SER A 85 25.25 -3.41 -1.19
CA SER A 85 25.98 -2.45 -2.02
C SER A 85 25.03 -1.81 -3.03
N SER A 86 25.22 -0.52 -3.34
CA SER A 86 24.36 0.29 -4.22
C SER A 86 22.94 0.54 -3.68
N TRP A 87 22.73 0.40 -2.38
CA TRP A 87 21.49 0.72 -1.70
C TRP A 87 21.61 1.89 -0.71
N SER A 88 22.69 2.67 -0.77
CA SER A 88 22.77 3.89 0.02
C SER A 88 21.68 4.88 -0.40
N PHE A 89 21.33 5.82 0.47
CA PHE A 89 20.32 6.82 0.11
C PHE A 89 20.66 7.60 -1.17
N SER A 90 21.94 7.92 -1.36
CA SER A 90 22.41 8.58 -2.59
C SER A 90 22.17 7.74 -3.85
N ASP A 91 22.29 6.41 -3.74
CA ASP A 91 22.07 5.50 -4.87
C ASP A 91 20.58 5.38 -5.23
N VAL A 92 19.71 5.33 -4.21
CA VAL A 92 18.26 5.12 -4.44
C VAL A 92 17.49 6.41 -4.71
N LEU A 93 17.98 7.56 -4.29
CA LEU A 93 17.32 8.87 -4.44
C LEU A 93 16.93 9.21 -5.90
N PRO A 94 17.77 8.96 -6.93
CA PRO A 94 17.40 9.21 -8.32
C PRO A 94 16.17 8.41 -8.76
N TYR A 95 16.01 7.19 -8.25
CA TYR A 95 14.86 6.33 -8.56
C TYR A 95 13.58 6.85 -7.89
N PHE A 96 13.65 7.32 -6.64
CA PHE A 96 12.50 7.98 -5.99
C PHE A 96 12.05 9.21 -6.78
N LYS A 97 12.98 10.06 -7.19
CA LYS A 97 12.66 11.25 -8.00
C LYS A 97 12.02 10.88 -9.34
N LYS A 98 12.52 9.82 -10.00
CA LYS A 98 11.97 9.34 -11.27
C LYS A 98 10.55 8.75 -11.09
N LEU A 99 10.32 7.99 -10.01
CA LEU A 99 9.04 7.37 -9.72
C LEU A 99 7.97 8.41 -9.39
N GLU A 100 8.32 9.41 -8.59
CA GLU A 100 7.39 10.45 -8.15
C GLU A 100 6.93 11.37 -9.29
N ALA A 101 7.74 11.55 -10.31
CA ALA A 101 7.43 12.36 -11.50
C ALA A 101 6.71 13.68 -11.17
N CYS A 102 7.20 14.39 -10.14
CA CYS A 102 6.59 15.62 -9.64
C CYS A 102 6.52 16.67 -10.76
N LYS A 103 5.32 17.10 -11.13
CA LYS A 103 5.07 18.09 -12.19
C LYS A 103 5.23 19.54 -11.70
N ASN A 104 5.22 19.76 -10.40
CA ASN A 104 5.46 21.09 -9.83
C ASN A 104 6.97 21.40 -9.85
N LYS A 105 7.42 21.90 -10.98
CA LYS A 105 8.67 22.64 -11.04
C LYS A 105 8.42 24.02 -10.41
N SER A 106 8.39 24.10 -9.10
CA SER A 106 8.75 25.36 -8.46
C SER A 106 10.26 25.49 -8.60
N SER A 107 10.64 26.50 -9.34
CA SER A 107 11.97 27.06 -9.58
C SER A 107 12.93 26.87 -8.40
#